data_69a634bf3baa5f9b7e46db17bb2186dd
#
_entry.id   69a634bf3baa5f9b7e46db17bb2186dd
#
_cell.length_a   1.000
_cell.length_b   1.000
_cell.length_c   1.000
_cell.angle_alpha   90.00
_cell.angle_beta   90.00
_cell.angle_gamma   90.00
#
_symmetry.space_group_name_H-M   'P 1'
#
loop_
_entity.id
_entity.type
_entity.pdbx_description
1 polymer ?
#
loop_
_entity_poly.entity_id
_entity_poly.type
_entity_poly.pdbx_seq_one_letter_code
_entity_poly.pdbx_strand_id
1 'polypeptide(L)'
;RNRILHADGDATGRMIHIFLLEHCQHAIVTQAVVCDLLIKDDICYGVQYFTSETNQKTVFAHNTIIASGGVGSIYRYHTNSTANAGEIQGIIAEKNLPLKDMEMMQFHPTVIKGTSFARKPLLSEALRGEGAYIVDDNGYRFLFDYHKDGELAQRDVVSRSIFDYNKKTGSGVYLSFETFEKKAF
;
A
#
# COMPACT_ATOMS: atom_id res chain seq x y z
N ARG A 1 13.97 4.62 15.40
CA ARG A 1 15.30 4.40 14.76
C ARG A 1 15.69 5.68 14.04
N ASN A 2 16.83 6.27 14.37
CA ASN A 2 17.31 7.58 13.86
C ASN A 2 17.56 7.64 12.33
N ARG A 3 17.24 6.59 11.58
CA ARG A 3 17.41 6.51 10.12
C ARG A 3 16.16 6.88 9.32
N ILE A 4 15.02 7.08 9.97
CA ILE A 4 13.76 7.41 9.30
C ILE A 4 13.54 8.91 9.48
N LEU A 5 13.50 9.63 8.37
CA LEU A 5 13.17 11.04 8.34
C LEU A 5 11.65 11.20 8.22
N HIS A 6 11.11 12.11 9.00
CA HIS A 6 9.70 12.48 9.00
C HIS A 6 9.54 13.96 8.66
N ALA A 7 8.44 14.31 8.04
CA ALA A 7 8.03 15.67 7.80
C ALA A 7 6.57 15.84 8.22
N ASP A 8 6.29 16.87 9.01
CA ASP A 8 4.97 17.18 9.53
C ASP A 8 4.30 15.96 10.22
N GLY A 9 5.00 15.40 11.23
CA GLY A 9 4.56 14.21 11.95
C GLY A 9 4.55 12.98 11.05
N ASP A 10 3.37 12.45 10.74
CA ASP A 10 3.17 11.28 9.88
C ASP A 10 2.82 11.62 8.42
N ALA A 11 2.85 12.90 8.07
CA ALA A 11 2.47 13.41 6.74
C ALA A 11 3.61 13.45 5.71
N THR A 12 4.72 12.74 5.94
CA THR A 12 5.92 12.77 5.10
C THR A 12 5.62 12.58 3.61
N GLY A 13 4.78 11.61 3.26
CA GLY A 13 4.41 11.37 1.85
C GLY A 13 3.67 12.53 1.23
N ARG A 14 2.76 13.18 1.97
CA ARG A 14 2.03 14.39 1.54
C ARG A 14 2.98 15.56 1.32
N MET A 15 3.92 15.77 2.23
CA MET A 15 4.88 16.88 2.13
C MET A 15 5.80 16.73 0.94
N ILE A 16 6.31 15.51 0.68
CA ILE A 16 7.11 15.22 -0.51
C ILE A 16 6.29 15.47 -1.78
N HIS A 17 5.04 15.02 -1.80
CA HIS A 17 4.17 15.19 -2.98
C HIS A 17 3.89 16.66 -3.28
N ILE A 18 3.56 17.47 -2.27
CA ILE A 18 3.35 18.92 -2.42
C ILE A 18 4.64 19.59 -2.95
N PHE A 19 5.77 19.30 -2.31
CA PHE A 19 7.07 19.83 -2.75
C PHE A 19 7.37 19.54 -4.22
N LEU A 20 7.16 18.29 -4.64
CA LEU A 20 7.38 17.88 -6.03
C LEU A 20 6.43 18.57 -7.00
N LEU A 21 5.15 18.77 -6.65
CA LEU A 21 4.19 19.48 -7.47
C LEU A 21 4.57 20.96 -7.63
N GLU A 22 4.98 21.64 -6.56
CA GLU A 22 5.39 23.05 -6.58
C GLU A 22 6.64 23.28 -7.43
N HIS A 23 7.53 22.28 -7.52
CA HIS A 23 8.77 22.37 -8.29
C HIS A 23 8.67 21.71 -9.68
N CYS A 24 7.52 21.15 -10.04
CA CYS A 24 7.30 20.53 -11.34
C CYS A 24 7.06 21.61 -12.40
N GLN A 25 7.99 21.72 -13.36
CA GLN A 25 7.90 22.67 -14.48
C GLN A 25 7.23 22.05 -15.72
N HIS A 26 6.78 20.80 -15.65
CA HIS A 26 6.22 20.09 -16.76
C HIS A 26 4.69 20.04 -16.70
N ALA A 27 4.06 19.78 -17.84
CA ALA A 27 2.61 19.58 -17.89
C ALA A 27 2.20 18.36 -17.05
N ILE A 28 1.21 18.54 -16.18
CA ILE A 28 0.61 17.49 -15.37
C ILE A 28 -0.81 17.25 -15.91
N VAL A 29 -1.08 16.02 -16.28
CA VAL A 29 -2.44 15.57 -16.66
C VAL A 29 -3.03 14.81 -15.47
N THR A 30 -4.14 15.31 -14.95
CA THR A 30 -4.88 14.70 -13.85
C THR A 30 -6.17 14.04 -14.34
N GLN A 31 -6.74 13.16 -13.55
CA GLN A 31 -7.98 12.43 -13.89
C GLN A 31 -7.88 11.71 -15.24
N ALA A 32 -6.71 11.15 -15.51
CA ALA A 32 -6.44 10.41 -16.74
C ALA A 32 -6.19 8.92 -16.43
N VAL A 33 -6.72 8.06 -17.28
CA VAL A 33 -6.53 6.62 -17.20
C VAL A 33 -5.75 6.17 -18.43
N VAL A 34 -4.54 5.66 -18.22
CA VAL A 34 -3.74 5.09 -19.29
C VAL A 34 -4.37 3.78 -19.73
N CYS A 35 -4.62 3.65 -21.03
CA CYS A 35 -5.26 2.47 -21.63
C CYS A 35 -4.36 1.68 -22.56
N ASP A 36 -3.24 2.24 -23.01
CA ASP A 36 -2.28 1.51 -23.84
C ASP A 36 -0.88 2.11 -23.80
N LEU A 37 0.11 1.25 -24.09
CA LEU A 37 1.50 1.62 -24.38
C LEU A 37 1.73 1.48 -25.88
N LEU A 38 2.23 2.53 -26.52
CA LEU A 38 2.52 2.54 -27.95
C LEU A 38 3.87 1.86 -28.22
N ILE A 39 3.84 0.56 -28.44
CA ILE A 39 5.04 -0.24 -28.65
C ILE A 39 5.05 -0.76 -30.10
N LYS A 40 6.19 -0.56 -30.75
CA LYS A 40 6.48 -1.10 -32.08
C LYS A 40 7.98 -1.43 -32.15
N ASP A 41 8.32 -2.60 -32.69
CA ASP A 41 9.70 -3.07 -32.87
C ASP A 41 10.52 -2.96 -31.57
N ASP A 42 9.93 -3.39 -30.43
CA ASP A 42 10.50 -3.33 -29.07
C ASP A 42 10.81 -1.91 -28.54
N ILE A 43 10.31 -0.87 -29.20
CA ILE A 43 10.47 0.52 -28.78
C ILE A 43 9.13 1.07 -28.30
N CYS A 44 9.14 1.68 -27.11
CA CYS A 44 7.99 2.41 -26.60
C CYS A 44 8.04 3.86 -27.08
N TYR A 45 7.03 4.28 -27.81
CA TYR A 45 6.91 5.63 -28.38
C TYR A 45 6.02 6.57 -27.55
N GLY A 46 5.38 6.07 -26.51
CA GLY A 46 4.49 6.85 -25.69
C GLY A 46 3.31 6.07 -25.13
N VAL A 47 2.25 6.79 -24.77
CA VAL A 47 1.05 6.21 -24.15
C VAL A 47 -0.23 6.74 -24.76
N GLN A 48 -1.29 5.92 -24.67
CA GLN A 48 -2.67 6.37 -24.85
C GLN A 48 -3.39 6.43 -23.50
N TYR A 49 -4.24 7.42 -23.34
CA TYR A 49 -5.01 7.60 -22.12
C TYR A 49 -6.36 8.27 -22.38
N PHE A 50 -7.30 8.05 -21.48
CA PHE A 50 -8.59 8.72 -21.46
C PHE A 50 -8.62 9.80 -20.39
N THR A 51 -9.22 10.96 -20.70
CA THR A 51 -9.58 12.00 -19.74
C THR A 51 -11.08 12.02 -19.43
N SER A 52 -11.88 11.31 -20.23
CA SER A 52 -13.28 10.99 -20.03
C SER A 52 -13.59 9.76 -20.87
N GLU A 53 -14.76 9.15 -20.71
CA GLU A 53 -15.15 7.92 -21.44
C GLU A 53 -15.02 8.02 -22.98
N THR A 54 -15.10 9.22 -23.52
CA THR A 54 -15.08 9.45 -24.99
C THR A 54 -13.85 10.19 -25.49
N ASN A 55 -12.98 10.69 -24.59
CA ASN A 55 -11.87 11.54 -24.98
C ASN A 55 -10.53 10.82 -24.82
N GLN A 56 -10.19 10.00 -25.82
CA GLN A 56 -8.89 9.35 -25.93
C GLN A 56 -7.84 10.31 -26.47
N LYS A 57 -6.68 10.32 -25.83
CA LYS A 57 -5.52 11.13 -26.20
C LYS A 57 -4.27 10.28 -26.30
N THR A 58 -3.31 10.78 -27.08
CA THR A 58 -2.00 10.16 -27.28
C THR A 58 -0.91 11.15 -26.90
N VAL A 59 0.09 10.68 -26.18
CA VAL A 59 1.33 11.42 -25.94
C VAL A 59 2.49 10.59 -26.45
N PHE A 60 3.31 11.21 -27.29
CA PHE A 60 4.56 10.63 -27.75
C PHE A 60 5.72 11.10 -26.89
N ALA A 61 6.64 10.20 -26.57
CA ALA A 61 7.82 10.48 -25.78
C ALA A 61 8.98 9.57 -26.19
N HIS A 62 10.21 10.08 -26.09
CA HIS A 62 11.42 9.27 -26.31
C HIS A 62 11.63 8.24 -25.19
N ASN A 63 11.18 8.56 -23.99
CA ASN A 63 11.26 7.66 -22.83
C ASN A 63 9.94 7.70 -22.07
N THR A 64 9.45 6.54 -21.65
CA THR A 64 8.24 6.38 -20.84
C THR A 64 8.63 5.73 -19.52
N ILE A 65 8.39 6.43 -18.41
CA ILE A 65 8.63 5.92 -17.07
C ILE A 65 7.29 5.46 -16.47
N ILE A 66 7.23 4.19 -16.09
CA ILE A 66 6.08 3.61 -15.42
C ILE A 66 6.31 3.66 -13.92
N ALA A 67 5.51 4.45 -13.22
CA ALA A 67 5.55 4.61 -11.76
C ALA A 67 4.13 4.51 -11.15
N SER A 68 3.30 3.63 -11.69
CA SER A 68 1.86 3.49 -11.40
C SER A 68 1.54 2.84 -10.05
N GLY A 69 2.55 2.43 -9.29
CA GLY A 69 2.35 1.70 -8.04
C GLY A 69 2.06 0.21 -8.26
N GLY A 70 1.51 -0.43 -7.23
CA GLY A 70 1.26 -1.87 -7.22
C GLY A 70 -0.18 -2.24 -7.60
N VAL A 71 -0.56 -3.47 -7.23
CA VAL A 71 -1.84 -4.10 -7.58
C VAL A 71 -2.73 -4.36 -6.34
N GLY A 72 -2.45 -3.71 -5.21
CA GLY A 72 -3.06 -4.07 -3.92
C GLY A 72 -4.58 -3.94 -3.86
N SER A 73 -5.21 -3.13 -4.70
CA SER A 73 -6.67 -2.95 -4.69
C SER A 73 -7.45 -4.04 -5.44
N ILE A 74 -6.80 -5.03 -6.06
CA ILE A 74 -7.47 -6.22 -6.58
C ILE A 74 -8.01 -7.13 -5.46
N TYR A 75 -7.47 -6.99 -4.25
CA TYR A 75 -7.95 -7.77 -3.09
C TYR A 75 -9.28 -7.19 -2.57
N ARG A 76 -10.16 -8.09 -2.14
CA ARG A 76 -11.47 -7.71 -1.56
C ARG A 76 -11.33 -6.71 -0.40
N TYR A 77 -10.30 -6.87 0.43
CA TYR A 77 -9.95 -5.97 1.53
C TYR A 77 -8.51 -5.54 1.37
N HIS A 78 -8.28 -4.24 1.32
CA HIS A 78 -6.95 -3.67 1.12
C HIS A 78 -6.80 -2.34 1.85
N THR A 79 -5.58 -1.84 1.95
CA THR A 79 -5.26 -0.52 2.53
C THR A 79 -4.76 0.47 1.50
N ASN A 80 -4.71 0.07 0.22
CA ASN A 80 -4.21 0.88 -0.89
C ASN A 80 -5.24 1.88 -1.41
N SER A 81 -4.80 2.80 -2.26
CA SER A 81 -5.70 3.56 -3.12
C SER A 81 -6.48 2.62 -4.04
N THR A 82 -7.75 2.91 -4.29
CA THR A 82 -8.57 2.16 -5.25
C THR A 82 -8.02 2.24 -6.68
N ALA A 83 -7.20 3.26 -6.97
CA ALA A 83 -6.51 3.41 -8.26
C ALA A 83 -5.33 2.44 -8.45
N ASN A 84 -4.97 1.61 -7.47
CA ASN A 84 -3.87 0.65 -7.56
C ASN A 84 -4.41 -0.76 -7.88
N ALA A 85 -5.20 -0.89 -8.94
CA ALA A 85 -5.81 -2.17 -9.35
C ALA A 85 -4.97 -2.95 -10.38
N GLY A 86 -3.81 -2.43 -10.77
CA GLY A 86 -2.87 -3.15 -11.65
C GLY A 86 -3.15 -2.98 -13.14
N GLU A 87 -3.85 -1.93 -13.54
CA GLU A 87 -4.19 -1.67 -14.93
C GLU A 87 -2.95 -1.62 -15.83
N ILE A 88 -1.90 -0.93 -15.41
CA ILE A 88 -0.64 -0.85 -16.16
C ILE A 88 0.06 -2.20 -16.23
N GLN A 89 0.05 -2.98 -15.15
CA GLN A 89 0.61 -4.33 -15.15
C GLN A 89 -0.16 -5.23 -16.12
N GLY A 90 -1.49 -5.07 -16.23
CA GLY A 90 -2.31 -5.74 -17.23
C GLY A 90 -1.88 -5.38 -18.65
N ILE A 91 -1.71 -4.10 -18.97
CA ILE A 91 -1.25 -3.62 -20.28
C ILE A 91 0.15 -4.18 -20.59
N ILE A 92 1.07 -4.18 -19.62
CA ILE A 92 2.42 -4.74 -19.78
C ILE A 92 2.34 -6.23 -20.15
N ALA A 93 1.49 -7.00 -19.45
CA ALA A 93 1.30 -8.41 -19.71
C ALA A 93 0.70 -8.67 -21.11
N GLU A 94 -0.29 -7.89 -21.53
CA GLU A 94 -0.90 -7.96 -22.88
C GLU A 94 0.12 -7.67 -23.99
N LYS A 95 1.11 -6.81 -23.73
CA LYS A 95 2.21 -6.53 -24.65
C LYS A 95 3.34 -7.58 -24.61
N ASN A 96 3.17 -8.66 -23.86
CA ASN A 96 4.19 -9.69 -23.65
C ASN A 96 5.52 -9.17 -23.06
N LEU A 97 5.46 -8.07 -22.32
CA LEU A 97 6.61 -7.55 -21.61
C LEU A 97 6.79 -8.27 -20.27
N PRO A 98 8.05 -8.47 -19.80
CA PRO A 98 8.30 -9.21 -18.59
C PRO A 98 7.79 -8.46 -17.35
N LEU A 99 7.07 -9.18 -16.49
CA LEU A 99 6.73 -8.78 -15.14
C LEU A 99 7.52 -9.64 -14.15
N LYS A 100 7.94 -9.06 -13.04
CA LYS A 100 8.73 -9.73 -12.03
C LYS A 100 8.10 -9.59 -10.65
N ASP A 101 8.23 -10.64 -9.84
CA ASP A 101 7.85 -10.69 -8.43
C ASP A 101 6.36 -10.33 -8.20
N MET A 102 5.47 -10.66 -9.14
CA MET A 102 4.04 -10.32 -9.07
C MET A 102 3.31 -11.03 -7.91
N GLU A 103 3.86 -12.14 -7.40
CA GLU A 103 3.39 -12.85 -6.21
C GLU A 103 3.79 -12.15 -4.91
N MET A 104 4.73 -11.21 -4.95
CA MET A 104 5.22 -10.50 -3.77
C MET A 104 4.24 -9.44 -3.30
N MET A 105 3.34 -9.81 -2.39
CA MET A 105 2.36 -8.91 -1.78
C MET A 105 2.59 -8.80 -0.28
N GLN A 106 2.80 -7.56 0.22
CA GLN A 106 2.90 -7.30 1.65
C GLN A 106 1.50 -7.02 2.23
N PHE A 107 1.07 -7.85 3.19
CA PHE A 107 -0.14 -7.60 3.98
C PHE A 107 0.20 -6.78 5.23
N HIS A 108 -0.53 -5.68 5.44
CA HIS A 108 -0.38 -4.91 6.67
C HIS A 108 -1.02 -5.65 7.85
N PRO A 109 -0.31 -5.79 8.99
CA PRO A 109 -0.80 -6.61 10.11
C PRO A 109 -2.02 -6.01 10.84
N THR A 110 -2.20 -4.69 10.78
CA THR A 110 -3.21 -4.00 11.60
C THR A 110 -4.09 -3.06 10.76
N VAL A 111 -5.38 -3.41 10.69
CA VAL A 111 -6.44 -2.63 10.04
C VAL A 111 -7.71 -2.66 10.90
N ILE A 112 -8.57 -1.64 10.76
CA ILE A 112 -9.86 -1.64 11.45
C ILE A 112 -10.81 -2.60 10.74
N LYS A 113 -11.27 -3.63 11.46
CA LYS A 113 -12.31 -4.56 11.02
C LYS A 113 -13.69 -3.93 11.19
N GLY A 114 -14.67 -4.43 10.45
CA GLY A 114 -16.09 -4.03 10.65
C GLY A 114 -16.56 -2.83 9.84
N THR A 115 -15.70 -2.17 9.06
CA THR A 115 -16.14 -1.17 8.10
C THR A 115 -16.67 -1.82 6.84
N SER A 116 -17.73 -1.25 6.23
CA SER A 116 -18.32 -1.73 4.97
C SER A 116 -17.43 -1.52 3.74
N PHE A 117 -16.44 -0.64 3.84
CA PHE A 117 -15.57 -0.29 2.73
C PHE A 117 -14.55 -1.40 2.42
N ALA A 118 -14.27 -1.64 1.13
CA ALA A 118 -13.19 -2.53 0.69
C ALA A 118 -11.82 -2.00 1.15
N ARG A 119 -11.58 -0.69 1.00
CA ARG A 119 -10.41 -0.02 1.55
C ARG A 119 -10.55 0.12 3.06
N LYS A 120 -9.72 -0.62 3.79
CA LYS A 120 -9.72 -0.61 5.26
C LYS A 120 -8.84 0.52 5.80
N PRO A 121 -9.29 1.24 6.85
CA PRO A 121 -8.44 2.18 7.56
C PRO A 121 -7.23 1.45 8.17
N LEU A 122 -6.05 2.00 7.92
CA LEU A 122 -4.80 1.46 8.41
C LEU A 122 -4.55 1.94 9.84
N LEU A 123 -4.18 1.01 10.73
CA LEU A 123 -3.59 1.34 12.02
C LEU A 123 -2.08 1.37 11.86
N SER A 124 -1.50 2.57 11.95
CA SER A 124 -0.08 2.81 11.70
C SER A 124 0.82 1.92 12.57
N GLU A 125 1.96 1.51 12.03
CA GLU A 125 3.01 0.80 12.78
C GLU A 125 3.54 1.64 13.95
N ALA A 126 3.45 2.97 13.87
CA ALA A 126 3.81 3.87 14.94
C ALA A 126 3.09 3.53 16.24
N LEU A 127 1.82 3.10 16.19
CA LEU A 127 1.05 2.70 17.38
C LEU A 127 1.72 1.56 18.14
N ARG A 128 2.25 0.57 17.41
CA ARG A 128 2.99 -0.54 18.03
C ARG A 128 4.37 -0.07 18.55
N GLY A 129 4.97 0.87 17.85
CA GLY A 129 6.21 1.53 18.30
C GLY A 129 6.04 2.31 19.59
N GLU A 130 4.87 2.92 19.80
CA GLU A 130 4.49 3.68 21.01
C GLU A 130 3.95 2.79 22.14
N GLY A 131 3.87 1.47 21.94
CA GLY A 131 3.53 0.53 22.99
C GLY A 131 2.19 -0.18 22.85
N ALA A 132 1.42 0.05 21.77
CA ALA A 132 0.25 -0.78 21.49
C ALA A 132 0.68 -2.22 21.21
N TYR A 133 -0.05 -3.20 21.74
CA TYR A 133 0.28 -4.61 21.60
C TYR A 133 -0.90 -5.44 21.10
N ILE A 134 -0.60 -6.60 20.54
CA ILE A 134 -1.59 -7.47 19.90
C ILE A 134 -1.98 -8.59 20.84
N VAL A 135 -3.30 -8.78 21.02
CA VAL A 135 -3.87 -9.78 21.91
C VAL A 135 -4.97 -10.58 21.22
N ASP A 136 -5.26 -11.75 21.77
CA ASP A 136 -6.42 -12.57 21.41
C ASP A 136 -7.68 -12.18 22.24
N ASP A 137 -8.77 -12.96 22.09
CA ASP A 137 -10.03 -12.78 22.82
C ASP A 137 -9.86 -12.87 24.35
N ASN A 138 -8.80 -13.51 24.84
CA ASN A 138 -8.50 -13.70 26.26
C ASN A 138 -7.48 -12.68 26.81
N GLY A 139 -7.02 -11.74 25.97
CA GLY A 139 -5.97 -10.80 26.34
C GLY A 139 -4.55 -11.36 26.26
N TYR A 140 -4.36 -12.55 25.67
CA TYR A 140 -3.05 -13.17 25.56
C TYR A 140 -2.20 -12.57 24.42
N ARG A 141 -0.97 -12.14 24.73
CA ARG A 141 0.01 -11.58 23.78
C ARG A 141 0.78 -12.69 23.08
N PHE A 142 0.19 -13.33 22.10
CA PHE A 142 0.70 -14.51 21.42
C PHE A 142 1.89 -14.26 20.46
N LEU A 143 2.18 -13.02 20.07
CA LEU A 143 3.25 -12.75 19.10
C LEU A 143 4.64 -13.13 19.60
N PHE A 144 4.88 -13.14 20.91
CA PHE A 144 6.13 -13.62 21.49
C PHE A 144 6.37 -15.12 21.32
N ASP A 145 5.32 -15.91 21.06
CA ASP A 145 5.45 -17.33 20.72
C ASP A 145 6.02 -17.53 19.30
N TYR A 146 5.91 -16.51 18.46
CA TYR A 146 6.37 -16.54 17.07
C TYR A 146 7.69 -15.81 16.85
N HIS A 147 7.93 -14.74 17.58
CA HIS A 147 9.15 -13.93 17.42
C HIS A 147 9.53 -13.22 18.71
N LYS A 148 10.83 -13.22 19.03
CA LYS A 148 11.38 -12.60 20.24
C LYS A 148 11.05 -11.10 20.42
N ASP A 149 10.86 -10.37 19.32
CA ASP A 149 10.54 -8.94 19.33
C ASP A 149 9.01 -8.69 19.35
N GLY A 150 8.18 -9.74 19.37
CA GLY A 150 6.71 -9.64 19.43
C GLY A 150 6.15 -8.69 18.38
N GLU A 151 5.43 -7.67 18.82
CA GLU A 151 4.79 -6.65 17.96
C GLU A 151 5.77 -5.76 17.21
N LEU A 152 7.03 -5.69 17.64
CA LEU A 152 8.10 -4.92 17.00
C LEU A 152 8.83 -5.69 15.91
N ALA A 153 8.48 -6.96 15.69
CA ALA A 153 8.98 -7.76 14.57
C ALA A 153 8.59 -7.13 13.22
N GLN A 154 9.21 -7.62 12.14
CA GLN A 154 8.92 -7.14 10.79
C GLN A 154 7.44 -7.38 10.42
N ARG A 155 6.88 -6.52 9.58
CA ARG A 155 5.45 -6.54 9.20
C ARG A 155 4.98 -7.88 8.68
N ASP A 156 5.77 -8.52 7.85
CA ASP A 156 5.46 -9.83 7.26
C ASP A 156 5.44 -10.94 8.33
N VAL A 157 6.35 -10.88 9.30
CA VAL A 157 6.37 -11.81 10.44
C VAL A 157 5.10 -11.63 11.26
N VAL A 158 4.77 -10.39 11.65
CA VAL A 158 3.56 -10.11 12.43
C VAL A 158 2.29 -10.53 11.68
N SER A 159 2.18 -10.20 10.38
CA SER A 159 1.01 -10.57 9.57
C SER A 159 0.82 -12.08 9.47
N ARG A 160 1.91 -12.84 9.23
CA ARG A 160 1.86 -14.31 9.16
C ARG A 160 1.54 -14.92 10.50
N SER A 161 2.11 -14.39 11.58
CA SER A 161 1.82 -14.87 12.94
C SER A 161 0.36 -14.70 13.32
N ILE A 162 -0.23 -13.52 13.01
CA ILE A 162 -1.66 -13.26 13.21
C ILE A 162 -2.53 -14.24 12.42
N PHE A 163 -2.20 -14.43 11.15
CA PHE A 163 -2.94 -15.36 10.28
C PHE A 163 -2.87 -16.80 10.80
N ASP A 164 -1.66 -17.25 11.15
CA ASP A 164 -1.44 -18.61 11.66
C ASP A 164 -2.11 -18.83 13.01
N TYR A 165 -2.00 -17.88 13.93
CA TYR A 165 -2.65 -17.94 15.23
C TYR A 165 -4.18 -18.02 15.10
N ASN A 166 -4.77 -17.11 14.32
CA ASN A 166 -6.22 -17.11 14.06
C ASN A 166 -6.68 -18.44 13.43
N LYS A 167 -5.92 -18.95 12.46
CA LYS A 167 -6.23 -20.24 11.80
C LYS A 167 -6.19 -21.43 12.78
N LYS A 168 -5.25 -21.44 13.72
CA LYS A 168 -5.08 -22.52 14.71
C LYS A 168 -6.11 -22.47 15.83
N THR A 169 -6.44 -21.29 16.30
CA THR A 169 -7.25 -21.10 17.52
C THR A 169 -8.70 -20.70 17.23
N GLY A 170 -8.97 -20.11 16.06
CA GLY A 170 -10.25 -19.46 15.75
C GLY A 170 -10.49 -18.16 16.52
N SER A 171 -9.53 -17.74 17.38
CA SER A 171 -9.66 -16.55 18.22
C SER A 171 -9.64 -15.25 17.41
N GLY A 172 -10.37 -14.24 17.85
CA GLY A 172 -10.23 -12.87 17.39
C GLY A 172 -8.84 -12.33 17.70
N VAL A 173 -8.44 -11.27 16.96
CA VAL A 173 -7.16 -10.59 17.18
C VAL A 173 -7.41 -9.09 17.26
N TYR A 174 -6.88 -8.46 18.29
CA TYR A 174 -7.13 -7.06 18.63
C TYR A 174 -5.82 -6.33 18.88
N LEU A 175 -5.81 -5.03 18.57
CA LEU A 175 -4.76 -4.12 18.98
C LEU A 175 -5.20 -3.45 20.29
N SER A 176 -4.49 -3.73 21.40
CA SER A 176 -4.74 -3.13 22.71
C SER A 176 -3.91 -1.84 22.88
N PHE A 177 -4.55 -0.85 23.48
CA PHE A 177 -3.98 0.45 23.83
C PHE A 177 -3.88 0.67 25.35
N GLU A 178 -3.98 -0.39 26.13
CA GLU A 178 -3.99 -0.28 27.62
C GLU A 178 -2.72 0.34 28.19
N THR A 179 -1.60 0.24 27.45
CA THR A 179 -0.32 0.83 27.85
C THR A 179 -0.20 2.31 27.53
N PHE A 180 -1.13 2.88 26.73
CA PHE A 180 -1.09 4.30 26.47
C PHE A 180 -1.51 5.11 27.69
N GLU A 181 -0.67 6.06 28.09
CA GLU A 181 -1.06 7.03 29.11
C GLU A 181 -2.23 7.89 28.57
N LYS A 182 -3.23 8.16 29.43
CA LYS A 182 -4.41 8.98 29.10
C LYS A 182 -4.07 10.40 28.61
N LYS A 183 -2.80 10.79 28.64
CA LYS A 183 -2.30 12.10 28.16
C LYS A 183 -1.88 12.12 26.70
N ALA A 184 -1.96 11.01 25.98
CA ALA A 184 -1.53 10.90 24.57
C ALA A 184 -2.63 11.20 23.57
N PHE A 185 -3.84 11.61 24.03
CA PHE A 185 -5.00 11.97 23.19
C PHE A 185 -5.56 13.32 23.56
#